data_513e149d60ad724a6aaae929c67501cf
#
_entry.id   513e149d60ad724a6aaae929c67501cf
#
_cell.length_a   1.000
_cell.length_b   1.000
_cell.length_c   1.000
_cell.angle_alpha   90.00
_cell.angle_beta   90.00
_cell.angle_gamma   90.00
#
_symmetry.space_group_name_H-M   'P 1'
#
loop_
_entity.id
_entity.type
_entity.pdbx_description
1 polymer ?
#
loop_
_entity_poly.entity_id
_entity_poly.type
_entity_poly.pdbx_seq_one_letter_code
_entity_poly.pdbx_strand_id
1 'polypeptide(L)'
;SSYQVVFAGHYEDRAKAGVFASNKKVQIQAVTFENGVQIDNMDYMFSGCESLEVISNIPSTVTSMLGTFKNCTSLCTVSALPANVENLSNTFEGCESMETAPAIPDDVTSLYATFKKCSSLSAAPTLPSKLTNMDWTFSGCASITAAPVLPDTVTSMTNTFEGCKNLLEIPANIPEGVKKFTMTFYDCDALEMIPVLPNTIEEMEYTFKNCDNLSYAAGLPKNLIRSVGVFDGCDKYEA
;
A
#
# COMPACT_ATOMS: atom_id res chain seq x y z
N SER A 1 -29.02 -2.72 -11.85
CA SER A 1 -29.45 -3.50 -10.69
C SER A 1 -28.21 -3.80 -9.84
N SER A 2 -28.20 -3.32 -8.61
CA SER A 2 -27.14 -3.60 -7.63
C SER A 2 -27.35 -4.99 -7.03
N TYR A 3 -26.28 -5.75 -6.88
CA TYR A 3 -26.34 -7.08 -6.29
C TYR A 3 -25.54 -7.12 -4.99
N GLN A 4 -26.17 -7.63 -3.95
CA GLN A 4 -25.53 -8.05 -2.72
C GLN A 4 -25.28 -9.56 -2.81
N VAL A 5 -24.06 -9.98 -2.52
CA VAL A 5 -23.68 -11.39 -2.45
C VAL A 5 -23.51 -11.78 -0.98
N VAL A 6 -24.21 -12.84 -0.58
CA VAL A 6 -24.07 -13.43 0.76
C VAL A 6 -23.44 -14.81 0.59
N PHE A 7 -22.30 -15.03 1.24
CA PHE A 7 -21.66 -16.33 1.30
C PHE A 7 -22.14 -17.08 2.54
N ALA A 8 -22.73 -18.28 2.32
CA ALA A 8 -23.23 -19.16 3.36
C ALA A 8 -22.66 -20.57 3.19
N GLY A 9 -22.25 -21.21 4.29
CA GLY A 9 -21.82 -22.61 4.30
C GLY A 9 -20.32 -22.86 4.10
N HIS A 10 -19.95 -24.13 3.93
CA HIS A 10 -18.56 -24.56 3.66
C HIS A 10 -18.20 -24.33 2.20
N TYR A 11 -17.14 -23.55 1.96
CA TYR A 11 -16.57 -23.34 0.64
C TYR A 11 -15.25 -24.13 0.58
N GLU A 12 -15.28 -25.34 0.01
CA GLU A 12 -14.08 -26.17 -0.19
C GLU A 12 -13.36 -25.89 -1.51
N ASP A 13 -13.99 -25.17 -2.44
CA ASP A 13 -13.37 -24.84 -3.72
C ASP A 13 -12.52 -23.56 -3.58
N ARG A 14 -11.24 -23.69 -3.88
CA ARG A 14 -10.33 -22.56 -4.11
C ARG A 14 -11.00 -21.64 -5.10
N ALA A 15 -11.42 -20.45 -4.62
CA ALA A 15 -11.97 -19.45 -5.50
C ALA A 15 -10.95 -19.17 -6.60
N LYS A 16 -11.32 -19.50 -7.85
CA LYS A 16 -10.44 -19.23 -8.99
C LYS A 16 -10.30 -17.71 -9.10
N ALA A 17 -9.07 -17.24 -9.22
CA ALA A 17 -8.76 -15.83 -9.40
C ALA A 17 -9.74 -15.15 -10.35
N GLY A 18 -10.36 -14.05 -9.90
CA GLY A 18 -11.25 -13.24 -10.73
C GLY A 18 -12.61 -13.85 -11.10
N VAL A 19 -13.08 -14.87 -10.37
CA VAL A 19 -14.39 -15.53 -10.65
C VAL A 19 -15.54 -14.53 -10.74
N PHE A 20 -15.52 -13.49 -9.91
CA PHE A 20 -16.57 -12.47 -9.88
C PHE A 20 -16.31 -11.32 -10.89
N ALA A 21 -15.08 -11.02 -11.21
CA ALA A 21 -14.72 -9.98 -12.18
C ALA A 21 -15.01 -10.39 -13.65
N SER A 22 -14.92 -11.68 -13.96
CA SER A 22 -15.14 -12.17 -15.34
C SER A 22 -16.58 -12.03 -15.82
N ASN A 23 -17.53 -11.82 -14.91
CA ASN A 23 -18.96 -11.70 -15.24
C ASN A 23 -19.37 -10.21 -15.31
N LYS A 24 -18.99 -9.52 -16.40
CA LYS A 24 -19.29 -8.09 -16.66
C LYS A 24 -20.79 -7.71 -16.56
N LYS A 25 -21.69 -8.68 -16.37
CA LYS A 25 -23.14 -8.46 -16.21
C LYS A 25 -23.58 -8.34 -14.77
N VAL A 26 -22.73 -8.72 -13.80
CA VAL A 26 -23.09 -8.68 -12.37
C VAL A 26 -22.24 -7.61 -11.70
N GLN A 27 -22.87 -6.47 -11.40
CA GLN A 27 -22.23 -5.40 -10.60
C GLN A 27 -22.46 -5.72 -9.12
N ILE A 28 -21.48 -6.41 -8.51
CA ILE A 28 -21.49 -6.68 -7.06
C ILE A 28 -21.14 -5.39 -6.35
N GLN A 29 -22.05 -4.85 -5.52
CA GLN A 29 -21.79 -3.66 -4.71
C GLN A 29 -21.44 -3.98 -3.27
N ALA A 30 -21.98 -5.06 -2.72
CA ALA A 30 -21.67 -5.45 -1.36
C ALA A 30 -21.47 -6.96 -1.24
N VAL A 31 -20.54 -7.35 -0.38
CA VAL A 31 -20.27 -8.74 -0.01
C VAL A 31 -20.34 -8.88 1.50
N THR A 32 -21.07 -9.89 1.97
CA THR A 32 -21.14 -10.26 3.38
C THR A 32 -20.93 -11.76 3.53
N PHE A 33 -20.03 -12.16 4.41
CA PHE A 33 -19.87 -13.55 4.79
C PHE A 33 -20.74 -13.84 6.03
N GLU A 34 -21.51 -14.93 6.01
CA GLU A 34 -22.25 -15.38 7.18
C GLU A 34 -21.30 -15.98 8.23
N ASN A 35 -21.77 -16.01 9.49
CA ASN A 35 -21.03 -16.64 10.56
C ASN A 35 -20.81 -18.13 10.27
N GLY A 36 -19.59 -18.61 10.49
CA GLY A 36 -19.23 -20.03 10.29
C GLY A 36 -18.76 -20.38 8.88
N VAL A 37 -18.72 -19.43 7.94
CA VAL A 37 -18.07 -19.63 6.65
C VAL A 37 -16.60 -19.90 6.87
N GLN A 38 -16.07 -20.94 6.23
CA GLN A 38 -14.67 -21.37 6.32
C GLN A 38 -14.02 -21.15 4.94
N ILE A 39 -13.10 -20.21 4.89
CA ILE A 39 -12.27 -19.91 3.72
C ILE A 39 -10.87 -19.63 4.26
N ASP A 40 -9.85 -20.30 3.78
CA ASP A 40 -8.45 -20.11 4.16
C ASP A 40 -7.69 -19.20 3.18
N ASN A 41 -8.13 -19.16 1.92
CA ASN A 41 -7.48 -18.40 0.87
C ASN A 41 -8.49 -17.59 0.05
N MET A 42 -8.29 -16.28 0.00
CA MET A 42 -9.10 -15.34 -0.79
C MET A 42 -8.30 -14.69 -1.93
N ASP A 43 -7.18 -15.28 -2.36
CA ASP A 43 -6.32 -14.70 -3.38
C ASP A 43 -7.09 -14.36 -4.66
N TYR A 44 -7.03 -13.07 -5.05
CA TYR A 44 -7.71 -12.52 -6.23
C TYR A 44 -9.23 -12.73 -6.31
N MET A 45 -9.89 -13.13 -5.20
CA MET A 45 -11.31 -13.52 -5.22
C MET A 45 -12.21 -12.45 -5.82
N PHE A 46 -12.02 -11.18 -5.49
CA PHE A 46 -12.80 -10.04 -5.97
C PHE A 46 -11.99 -9.11 -6.87
N SER A 47 -10.83 -9.54 -7.35
CA SER A 47 -9.99 -8.69 -8.21
C SER A 47 -10.77 -8.19 -9.43
N GLY A 48 -10.78 -6.86 -9.66
CA GLY A 48 -11.50 -6.23 -10.77
C GLY A 48 -13.01 -6.06 -10.57
N CYS A 49 -13.53 -6.28 -9.36
CA CYS A 49 -14.93 -5.97 -9.02
C CYS A 49 -15.08 -4.45 -8.82
N GLU A 50 -15.05 -3.69 -9.92
CA GLU A 50 -15.00 -2.22 -9.91
C GLU A 50 -16.19 -1.56 -9.17
N SER A 51 -17.35 -2.23 -9.11
CA SER A 51 -18.54 -1.72 -8.43
C SER A 51 -18.64 -2.12 -6.96
N LEU A 52 -17.70 -2.93 -6.43
CA LEU A 52 -17.71 -3.36 -5.03
C LEU A 52 -17.38 -2.18 -4.12
N GLU A 53 -18.33 -1.82 -3.24
CA GLU A 53 -18.24 -0.68 -2.32
C GLU A 53 -17.92 -1.13 -0.89
N VAL A 54 -18.51 -2.27 -0.47
CA VAL A 54 -18.47 -2.73 0.92
C VAL A 54 -18.20 -4.22 1.00
N ILE A 55 -17.30 -4.61 1.90
CA ILE A 55 -17.11 -6.00 2.31
C ILE A 55 -17.15 -6.12 3.82
N SER A 56 -17.86 -7.13 4.33
CA SER A 56 -18.05 -7.34 5.75
C SER A 56 -17.93 -8.81 6.17
N ASN A 57 -17.57 -9.01 7.44
CA ASN A 57 -17.44 -10.31 8.09
C ASN A 57 -16.49 -11.27 7.39
N ILE A 58 -15.31 -10.77 6.95
CA ILE A 58 -14.28 -11.63 6.36
C ILE A 58 -14.00 -12.78 7.35
N PRO A 59 -14.03 -14.06 6.89
CA PRO A 59 -13.86 -15.20 7.79
C PRO A 59 -12.51 -15.18 8.52
N SER A 60 -12.52 -15.47 9.82
CA SER A 60 -11.30 -15.49 10.67
C SER A 60 -10.29 -16.60 10.30
N THR A 61 -10.69 -17.54 9.46
CA THR A 61 -9.83 -18.61 8.94
C THR A 61 -8.95 -18.20 7.78
N VAL A 62 -9.20 -17.02 7.19
CA VAL A 62 -8.41 -16.53 6.04
C VAL A 62 -6.98 -16.22 6.47
N THR A 63 -6.02 -16.81 5.77
CA THR A 63 -4.57 -16.61 5.96
C THR A 63 -3.90 -15.91 4.78
N SER A 64 -4.51 -15.94 3.59
CA SER A 64 -3.99 -15.24 2.41
C SER A 64 -5.06 -14.41 1.72
N MET A 65 -4.70 -13.16 1.41
CA MET A 65 -5.54 -12.20 0.71
C MET A 65 -4.78 -11.55 -0.47
N LEU A 66 -3.85 -12.28 -1.10
CA LEU A 66 -3.06 -11.77 -2.23
C LEU A 66 -3.99 -11.22 -3.33
N GLY A 67 -3.90 -9.91 -3.60
CA GLY A 67 -4.68 -9.25 -4.65
C GLY A 67 -6.20 -9.38 -4.52
N THR A 68 -6.73 -9.71 -3.35
CA THR A 68 -8.16 -10.03 -3.14
C THR A 68 -9.10 -8.95 -3.71
N PHE A 69 -8.79 -7.68 -3.46
CA PHE A 69 -9.58 -6.54 -3.91
C PHE A 69 -8.85 -5.69 -4.95
N LYS A 70 -7.84 -6.25 -5.60
CA LYS A 70 -7.09 -5.51 -6.63
C LYS A 70 -8.02 -4.92 -7.67
N ASN A 71 -7.90 -3.61 -7.94
CA ASN A 71 -8.74 -2.83 -8.87
C ASN A 71 -10.25 -2.84 -8.52
N CYS A 72 -10.61 -2.96 -7.25
CA CYS A 72 -11.97 -2.66 -6.79
C CYS A 72 -12.09 -1.13 -6.58
N THR A 73 -12.22 -0.39 -7.67
CA THR A 73 -12.08 1.08 -7.69
C THR A 73 -13.10 1.81 -6.82
N SER A 74 -14.29 1.21 -6.60
CA SER A 74 -15.34 1.78 -5.73
C SER A 74 -15.27 1.34 -4.26
N LEU A 75 -14.31 0.45 -3.90
CA LEU A 75 -14.23 -0.09 -2.55
C LEU A 75 -13.84 0.99 -1.54
N CYS A 76 -14.76 1.31 -0.62
CA CYS A 76 -14.57 2.32 0.40
C CYS A 76 -14.63 1.76 1.84
N THR A 77 -15.32 0.65 2.06
CA THR A 77 -15.48 0.07 3.39
C THR A 77 -15.08 -1.40 3.44
N VAL A 78 -14.12 -1.70 4.29
CA VAL A 78 -13.65 -3.05 4.59
C VAL A 78 -13.79 -3.29 6.09
N SER A 79 -14.41 -4.42 6.48
CA SER A 79 -14.41 -4.85 7.88
C SER A 79 -13.00 -5.14 8.37
N ALA A 80 -12.85 -5.41 9.66
CA ALA A 80 -11.56 -5.82 10.21
C ALA A 80 -10.97 -7.00 9.42
N LEU A 81 -9.67 -6.93 9.14
CA LEU A 81 -8.95 -8.03 8.53
C LEU A 81 -8.80 -9.19 9.52
N PRO A 82 -8.77 -10.45 9.04
CA PRO A 82 -8.53 -11.61 9.90
C PRO A 82 -7.18 -11.51 10.61
N ALA A 83 -7.15 -11.82 11.92
CA ALA A 83 -5.93 -11.72 12.72
C ALA A 83 -4.78 -12.63 12.24
N ASN A 84 -5.13 -13.74 11.57
CA ASN A 84 -4.17 -14.74 11.08
C ASN A 84 -3.73 -14.51 9.63
N VAL A 85 -4.09 -13.38 9.01
CA VAL A 85 -3.67 -13.13 7.64
C VAL A 85 -2.17 -12.82 7.60
N GLU A 86 -1.45 -13.53 6.73
CA GLU A 86 0.00 -13.41 6.57
C GLU A 86 0.38 -12.68 5.28
N ASN A 87 -0.45 -12.80 4.23
CA ASN A 87 -0.17 -12.23 2.92
C ASN A 87 -1.23 -11.21 2.51
N LEU A 88 -0.82 -9.94 2.51
CA LEU A 88 -1.61 -8.80 2.04
C LEU A 88 -1.05 -8.18 0.74
N SER A 89 -0.14 -8.86 0.04
CA SER A 89 0.44 -8.32 -1.19
C SER A 89 -0.64 -7.94 -2.20
N ASN A 90 -0.60 -6.71 -2.75
CA ASN A 90 -1.54 -6.18 -3.72
C ASN A 90 -3.03 -6.19 -3.28
N THR A 91 -3.35 -6.46 -2.01
CA THR A 91 -4.73 -6.70 -1.56
C THR A 91 -5.68 -5.57 -1.95
N PHE A 92 -5.28 -4.34 -1.75
CA PHE A 92 -6.06 -3.13 -2.06
C PHE A 92 -5.47 -2.32 -3.22
N GLU A 93 -4.57 -2.89 -4.02
CA GLU A 93 -4.00 -2.18 -5.18
C GLU A 93 -5.13 -1.68 -6.09
N GLY A 94 -5.17 -0.36 -6.35
CA GLY A 94 -6.17 0.26 -7.21
C GLY A 94 -7.56 0.42 -6.57
N CYS A 95 -7.69 0.34 -5.23
CA CYS A 95 -8.92 0.71 -4.52
C CYS A 95 -8.99 2.24 -4.38
N GLU A 96 -9.31 2.91 -5.48
CA GLU A 96 -9.19 4.37 -5.61
C GLU A 96 -10.11 5.15 -4.66
N SER A 97 -11.27 4.58 -4.30
CA SER A 97 -12.26 5.21 -3.40
C SER A 97 -12.00 4.96 -1.90
N MET A 98 -10.96 4.18 -1.55
CA MET A 98 -10.63 3.88 -0.16
C MET A 98 -10.03 5.12 0.53
N GLU A 99 -10.78 5.75 1.44
CA GLU A 99 -10.34 6.92 2.21
C GLU A 99 -9.56 6.54 3.48
N THR A 100 -9.89 5.38 4.07
CA THR A 100 -9.26 4.87 5.29
C THR A 100 -8.89 3.40 5.13
N ALA A 101 -7.67 3.05 5.51
CA ALA A 101 -7.21 1.67 5.51
C ALA A 101 -7.75 0.89 6.73
N PRO A 102 -8.05 -0.42 6.60
CA PRO A 102 -8.30 -1.27 7.75
C PRO A 102 -7.04 -1.42 8.60
N ALA A 103 -7.21 -1.78 9.89
CA ALA A 103 -6.07 -2.11 10.76
C ALA A 103 -5.31 -3.32 10.20
N ILE A 104 -3.97 -3.23 10.17
CA ILE A 104 -3.12 -4.30 9.67
C ILE A 104 -2.80 -5.26 10.82
N PRO A 105 -2.97 -6.58 10.65
CA PRO A 105 -2.62 -7.58 11.67
C PRO A 105 -1.13 -7.56 12.03
N ASP A 106 -0.81 -7.81 13.31
CA ASP A 106 0.55 -7.68 13.87
C ASP A 106 1.59 -8.65 13.27
N ASP A 107 1.16 -9.79 12.73
CA ASP A 107 2.04 -10.80 12.16
C ASP A 107 2.40 -10.58 10.68
N VAL A 108 1.85 -9.55 10.05
CA VAL A 108 2.17 -9.19 8.67
C VAL A 108 3.62 -8.68 8.58
N THR A 109 4.42 -9.32 7.72
CA THR A 109 5.82 -8.97 7.49
C THR A 109 6.08 -8.24 6.17
N SER A 110 5.11 -8.26 5.25
CA SER A 110 5.21 -7.59 3.94
C SER A 110 3.90 -6.92 3.56
N LEU A 111 4.00 -5.65 3.16
CA LEU A 111 2.90 -4.86 2.57
C LEU A 111 3.19 -4.55 1.09
N TYR A 112 3.85 -5.49 0.38
CA TYR A 112 4.20 -5.28 -1.04
C TYR A 112 2.99 -4.83 -1.85
N ALA A 113 3.02 -3.60 -2.37
CA ALA A 113 1.97 -2.98 -3.19
C ALA A 113 0.56 -3.01 -2.58
N THR A 114 0.43 -3.18 -1.25
CA THR A 114 -0.88 -3.40 -0.58
C THR A 114 -1.87 -2.28 -0.85
N PHE A 115 -1.44 -1.02 -0.76
CA PHE A 115 -2.28 0.16 -1.00
C PHE A 115 -1.88 0.93 -2.27
N LYS A 116 -1.13 0.29 -3.17
CA LYS A 116 -0.72 0.93 -4.43
C LYS A 116 -1.93 1.50 -5.17
N LYS A 117 -1.87 2.79 -5.55
CA LYS A 117 -2.95 3.52 -6.24
C LYS A 117 -4.26 3.67 -5.45
N CYS A 118 -4.22 3.59 -4.12
CA CYS A 118 -5.34 4.03 -3.28
C CYS A 118 -5.35 5.57 -3.23
N SER A 119 -5.76 6.21 -4.31
CA SER A 119 -5.58 7.66 -4.51
C SER A 119 -6.35 8.53 -3.50
N SER A 120 -7.46 8.03 -2.94
CA SER A 120 -8.24 8.73 -1.91
C SER A 120 -7.76 8.46 -0.48
N LEU A 121 -6.80 7.55 -0.27
CA LEU A 121 -6.31 7.22 1.07
C LEU A 121 -5.65 8.44 1.71
N SER A 122 -6.29 9.00 2.75
CA SER A 122 -5.88 10.26 3.37
C SER A 122 -4.82 10.12 4.45
N ALA A 123 -4.70 8.92 5.06
CA ALA A 123 -3.71 8.61 6.07
C ALA A 123 -3.25 7.16 5.96
N ALA A 124 -1.96 6.93 6.18
CA ALA A 124 -1.42 5.58 6.27
C ALA A 124 -1.90 4.89 7.57
N PRO A 125 -2.16 3.56 7.55
CA PRO A 125 -2.48 2.82 8.77
C PRO A 125 -1.25 2.71 9.68
N THR A 126 -1.50 2.33 10.95
CA THR A 126 -0.41 1.89 11.84
C THR A 126 0.25 0.65 11.25
N LEU A 127 1.57 0.66 11.18
CA LEU A 127 2.36 -0.43 10.61
C LEU A 127 2.67 -1.51 11.67
N PRO A 128 2.61 -2.80 11.32
CA PRO A 128 2.95 -3.89 12.25
C PRO A 128 4.44 -3.90 12.59
N SER A 129 4.77 -4.23 13.84
CA SER A 129 6.15 -4.17 14.37
C SER A 129 7.13 -5.17 13.73
N LYS A 130 6.61 -6.19 13.04
CA LYS A 130 7.39 -7.21 12.32
C LYS A 130 7.57 -6.91 10.83
N LEU A 131 7.08 -5.77 10.36
CA LEU A 131 7.12 -5.40 8.94
C LEU A 131 8.56 -5.25 8.45
N THR A 132 8.91 -5.89 7.35
CA THR A 132 10.24 -5.82 6.73
C THR A 132 10.21 -5.25 5.32
N ASN A 133 9.12 -5.45 4.58
CA ASN A 133 9.00 -5.03 3.18
C ASN A 133 7.83 -4.07 2.98
N MET A 134 8.15 -2.88 2.49
CA MET A 134 7.19 -1.82 2.13
C MET A 134 7.26 -1.43 0.64
N ASP A 135 7.87 -2.26 -0.21
CA ASP A 135 8.00 -1.90 -1.63
C ASP A 135 6.62 -1.64 -2.26
N TRP A 136 6.47 -0.49 -2.92
CA TRP A 136 5.25 -0.05 -3.58
C TRP A 136 4.04 0.15 -2.66
N THR A 137 4.19 0.04 -1.34
CA THR A 137 3.04 0.00 -0.40
C THR A 137 2.05 1.14 -0.62
N PHE A 138 2.53 2.37 -0.71
CA PHE A 138 1.71 3.59 -0.87
C PHE A 138 1.94 4.27 -2.23
N SER A 139 2.57 3.59 -3.20
CA SER A 139 2.80 4.18 -4.53
C SER A 139 1.48 4.65 -5.16
N GLY A 140 1.40 5.93 -5.53
CA GLY A 140 0.19 6.55 -6.08
C GLY A 140 -0.91 6.89 -5.07
N CYS A 141 -0.63 6.85 -3.76
CA CYS A 141 -1.56 7.33 -2.73
C CYS A 141 -1.49 8.87 -2.64
N ALA A 142 -2.07 9.53 -3.65
CA ALA A 142 -1.93 10.98 -3.84
C ALA A 142 -2.50 11.84 -2.69
N SER A 143 -3.45 11.30 -1.89
CA SER A 143 -4.08 12.05 -0.80
C SER A 143 -3.36 11.95 0.55
N ILE A 144 -2.33 11.09 0.69
CA ILE A 144 -1.55 10.99 1.94
C ILE A 144 -0.72 12.27 2.11
N THR A 145 -0.86 12.93 3.28
CA THR A 145 -0.13 14.15 3.63
C THR A 145 1.02 13.92 4.61
N ALA A 146 0.99 12.83 5.37
CA ALA A 146 2.01 12.48 6.35
C ALA A 146 2.39 10.99 6.23
N ALA A 147 3.69 10.72 6.29
CA ALA A 147 4.21 9.35 6.32
C ALA A 147 3.95 8.70 7.69
N PRO A 148 3.74 7.37 7.76
CA PRO A 148 3.62 6.67 9.03
C PRO A 148 4.97 6.58 9.76
N VAL A 149 4.91 6.29 11.06
CA VAL A 149 6.11 5.87 11.81
C VAL A 149 6.54 4.49 11.30
N LEU A 150 7.80 4.38 10.90
CA LEU A 150 8.34 3.14 10.35
C LEU A 150 8.85 2.21 11.48
N PRO A 151 8.50 0.92 11.48
CA PRO A 151 9.15 -0.06 12.36
C PRO A 151 10.64 -0.22 12.04
N ASP A 152 11.48 -0.41 13.05
CA ASP A 152 12.94 -0.59 12.89
C ASP A 152 13.31 -1.86 12.11
N THR A 153 12.36 -2.77 11.95
CA THR A 153 12.51 -4.01 11.18
C THR A 153 12.46 -3.82 9.67
N VAL A 154 12.00 -2.66 9.18
CA VAL A 154 11.89 -2.39 7.73
C VAL A 154 13.28 -2.36 7.08
N THR A 155 13.42 -3.11 5.99
CA THR A 155 14.65 -3.21 5.21
C THR A 155 14.48 -2.86 3.73
N SER A 156 13.23 -2.84 3.23
CA SER A 156 12.93 -2.52 1.82
C SER A 156 11.82 -1.49 1.71
N MET A 157 12.10 -0.41 0.94
CA MET A 157 11.23 0.73 0.73
C MET A 157 11.23 1.22 -0.74
N THR A 158 11.53 0.34 -1.69
CA THR A 158 11.56 0.74 -3.12
C THR A 158 10.17 1.21 -3.56
N ASN A 159 10.08 2.39 -4.18
CA ASN A 159 8.84 3.02 -4.65
C ASN A 159 7.74 3.18 -3.58
N THR A 160 8.07 3.14 -2.30
CA THR A 160 7.05 3.11 -1.21
C THR A 160 6.07 4.28 -1.28
N PHE A 161 6.56 5.49 -1.52
CA PHE A 161 5.77 6.72 -1.58
C PHE A 161 5.80 7.37 -2.98
N GLU A 162 6.17 6.62 -4.00
CA GLU A 162 6.13 7.12 -5.37
C GLU A 162 4.77 7.71 -5.71
N GLY A 163 4.72 8.94 -6.23
CA GLY A 163 3.48 9.62 -6.62
C GLY A 163 2.57 10.02 -5.44
N CYS A 164 3.09 10.05 -4.21
CA CYS A 164 2.39 10.65 -3.06
C CYS A 164 2.44 12.17 -3.15
N LYS A 165 1.65 12.74 -4.05
CA LYS A 165 1.76 14.14 -4.49
C LYS A 165 1.53 15.17 -3.38
N ASN A 166 0.78 14.81 -2.34
CA ASN A 166 0.49 15.70 -1.21
C ASN A 166 1.32 15.37 0.05
N LEU A 167 2.31 14.48 -0.05
CA LEU A 167 3.18 14.14 1.09
C LEU A 167 4.09 15.33 1.42
N LEU A 168 3.94 15.89 2.64
CA LEU A 168 4.65 17.09 3.07
C LEU A 168 6.04 16.80 3.64
N GLU A 169 6.19 15.64 4.29
CA GLU A 169 7.42 15.26 5.01
C GLU A 169 7.72 13.77 4.80
N ILE A 170 8.99 13.44 4.69
CA ILE A 170 9.43 12.03 4.73
C ILE A 170 9.32 11.49 6.16
N PRO A 171 9.28 10.15 6.37
CA PRO A 171 9.27 9.58 7.72
C PRO A 171 10.43 10.13 8.56
N ALA A 172 10.14 10.56 9.79
CA ALA A 172 11.15 11.12 10.69
C ALA A 172 12.24 10.11 11.09
N ASN A 173 11.88 8.82 11.08
CA ASN A 173 12.79 7.71 11.38
C ASN A 173 12.91 6.79 10.18
N ILE A 174 13.99 6.89 9.43
CA ILE A 174 14.31 5.88 8.41
C ILE A 174 15.13 4.77 9.11
N PRO A 175 14.64 3.50 9.08
CA PRO A 175 15.34 2.40 9.75
C PRO A 175 16.74 2.15 9.20
N GLU A 176 17.69 1.82 10.08
CA GLU A 176 19.09 1.51 9.72
C GLU A 176 19.23 0.28 8.79
N GLY A 177 18.22 -0.59 8.76
CA GLY A 177 18.16 -1.75 7.84
C GLY A 177 17.96 -1.37 6.37
N VAL A 178 17.45 -0.16 6.08
CA VAL A 178 17.17 0.28 4.71
C VAL A 178 18.48 0.65 4.02
N LYS A 179 18.77 -0.05 2.92
CA LYS A 179 19.98 0.16 2.10
C LYS A 179 19.69 0.84 0.77
N LYS A 180 18.48 0.69 0.27
CA LYS A 180 18.06 1.17 -1.06
C LYS A 180 16.87 2.09 -0.95
N PHE A 181 16.99 3.25 -1.55
CA PHE A 181 15.96 4.30 -1.65
C PHE A 181 15.56 4.54 -3.11
N THR A 182 15.54 3.48 -3.92
CA THR A 182 15.20 3.60 -5.34
C THR A 182 13.76 4.09 -5.51
N MET A 183 13.58 5.24 -6.15
CA MET A 183 12.28 5.87 -6.44
C MET A 183 11.35 6.02 -5.22
N THR A 184 11.89 6.00 -4.00
CA THR A 184 11.06 5.94 -2.77
C THR A 184 10.11 7.13 -2.65
N PHE A 185 10.53 8.30 -3.09
CA PHE A 185 9.76 9.55 -3.08
C PHE A 185 9.68 10.20 -4.47
N TYR A 186 9.75 9.40 -5.53
CA TYR A 186 9.58 9.87 -6.90
C TYR A 186 8.20 10.52 -7.09
N ASP A 187 8.09 11.68 -7.76
CA ASP A 187 6.84 12.44 -7.96
C ASP A 187 6.12 12.84 -6.64
N CYS A 188 6.86 13.17 -5.58
CA CYS A 188 6.30 13.74 -4.34
C CYS A 188 6.30 15.27 -4.42
N ASP A 189 5.34 15.83 -5.17
CA ASP A 189 5.31 17.25 -5.56
C ASP A 189 5.29 18.22 -4.37
N ALA A 190 4.62 17.84 -3.25
CA ALA A 190 4.48 18.72 -2.07
C ALA A 190 5.67 18.66 -1.11
N LEU A 191 6.64 17.77 -1.32
CA LEU A 191 7.79 17.63 -0.43
C LEU A 191 8.73 18.83 -0.55
N GLU A 192 8.96 19.57 0.57
CA GLU A 192 9.75 20.80 0.56
C GLU A 192 11.19 20.61 1.05
N MET A 193 11.42 19.66 1.96
CA MET A 193 12.73 19.44 2.57
C MET A 193 13.02 17.97 2.89
N ILE A 194 14.30 17.63 2.87
CA ILE A 194 14.80 16.32 3.27
C ILE A 194 15.64 16.50 4.54
N PRO A 195 15.32 15.79 5.65
CA PRO A 195 16.17 15.77 6.85
C PRO A 195 17.46 15.01 6.57
N VAL A 196 18.32 14.93 7.59
CA VAL A 196 19.53 14.09 7.51
C VAL A 196 19.11 12.62 7.37
N LEU A 197 19.55 12.00 6.28
CA LEU A 197 19.32 10.59 6.01
C LEU A 197 20.37 9.69 6.69
N PRO A 198 20.02 8.44 7.07
CA PRO A 198 20.97 7.50 7.66
C PRO A 198 22.13 7.19 6.71
N ASN A 199 23.35 7.10 7.24
CA ASN A 199 24.53 6.72 6.45
C ASN A 199 24.55 5.24 6.03
N THR A 200 23.57 4.45 6.44
CA THR A 200 23.35 3.06 6.04
C THR A 200 22.78 2.93 4.64
N ILE A 201 22.19 4.00 4.08
CA ILE A 201 21.68 4.01 2.71
C ILE A 201 22.86 4.01 1.73
N GLU A 202 22.86 3.05 0.84
CA GLU A 202 23.92 2.79 -0.15
C GLU A 202 23.49 3.16 -1.58
N GLU A 203 22.20 3.09 -1.89
CA GLU A 203 21.66 3.35 -3.24
C GLU A 203 20.50 4.36 -3.20
N MET A 204 20.59 5.40 -4.03
CA MET A 204 19.57 6.45 -4.19
C MET A 204 19.36 6.73 -5.69
N GLU A 205 18.60 5.87 -6.37
CA GLU A 205 18.29 6.07 -7.78
C GLU A 205 16.92 6.72 -7.94
N TYR A 206 16.87 7.90 -8.58
CA TYR A 206 15.65 8.66 -8.82
C TYR A 206 14.79 8.90 -7.56
N THR A 207 15.43 8.93 -6.39
CA THR A 207 14.75 8.91 -5.09
C THR A 207 13.78 10.07 -4.93
N PHE A 208 14.19 11.28 -5.28
CA PHE A 208 13.41 12.52 -5.20
C PHE A 208 13.15 13.13 -6.57
N LYS A 209 13.24 12.34 -7.63
CA LYS A 209 12.99 12.86 -8.98
C LYS A 209 11.59 13.42 -9.10
N ASN A 210 11.46 14.59 -9.76
CA ASN A 210 10.22 15.34 -9.95
C ASN A 210 9.54 15.74 -8.61
N CYS A 211 10.31 16.05 -7.57
CA CYS A 211 9.79 16.70 -6.36
C CYS A 211 9.82 18.21 -6.54
N ASP A 212 8.78 18.79 -7.20
CA ASP A 212 8.77 20.16 -7.71
C ASP A 212 8.96 21.25 -6.64
N ASN A 213 8.53 20.97 -5.39
CA ASN A 213 8.64 21.91 -4.28
C ASN A 213 9.90 21.70 -3.43
N LEU A 214 10.68 20.67 -3.69
CA LEU A 214 11.88 20.39 -2.92
C LEU A 214 12.92 21.49 -3.11
N SER A 215 13.27 22.16 -2.00
CA SER A 215 14.20 23.28 -2.01
C SER A 215 15.41 23.08 -1.12
N TYR A 216 15.37 22.10 -0.20
CA TYR A 216 16.43 21.88 0.78
C TYR A 216 16.66 20.41 1.11
N ALA A 217 17.93 20.00 1.20
CA ALA A 217 18.36 18.71 1.75
C ALA A 217 19.44 18.95 2.81
N ALA A 218 19.22 18.43 4.03
CA ALA A 218 20.16 18.60 5.15
C ALA A 218 21.48 17.85 4.94
N GLY A 219 21.50 16.84 4.08
CA GLY A 219 22.68 16.10 3.65
C GLY A 219 22.34 14.71 3.15
N LEU A 220 23.12 14.27 2.16
CA LEU A 220 22.99 12.90 1.64
C LEU A 220 23.83 11.92 2.47
N PRO A 221 23.48 10.62 2.46
CA PRO A 221 24.27 9.58 3.12
C PRO A 221 25.72 9.57 2.61
N LYS A 222 26.70 9.43 3.51
CA LYS A 222 28.12 9.46 3.15
C LYS A 222 28.60 8.18 2.48
N ASN A 223 27.87 7.08 2.61
CA ASN A 223 28.23 5.75 2.12
C ASN A 223 27.56 5.41 0.79
N LEU A 224 27.03 6.40 0.06
CA LEU A 224 26.40 6.14 -1.23
C LEU A 224 27.38 5.55 -2.21
N ILE A 225 27.02 4.37 -2.75
CA ILE A 225 27.75 3.70 -3.84
C ILE A 225 27.05 3.90 -5.19
N ARG A 226 25.76 4.31 -5.15
CA ARG A 226 24.97 4.59 -6.35
C ARG A 226 23.97 5.73 -6.11
N SER A 227 24.07 6.77 -6.96
CA SER A 227 23.24 7.98 -6.87
C SER A 227 22.94 8.51 -8.27
N VAL A 228 21.94 7.92 -8.94
CA VAL A 228 21.54 8.31 -10.30
C VAL A 228 20.25 9.12 -10.23
N GLY A 229 20.28 10.34 -10.82
CA GLY A 229 19.09 11.17 -11.01
C GLY A 229 18.32 11.47 -9.71
N VAL A 230 19.01 11.58 -8.57
CA VAL A 230 18.39 11.73 -7.24
C VAL A 230 17.45 12.93 -7.20
N PHE A 231 17.82 14.04 -7.83
CA PHE A 231 17.07 15.31 -7.85
C PHE A 231 16.67 15.75 -9.26
N ASP A 232 16.67 14.85 -10.24
CA ASP A 232 16.22 15.18 -11.59
C ASP A 232 14.81 15.77 -11.56
N GLY A 233 14.58 16.92 -12.19
CA GLY A 233 13.28 17.58 -12.22
C GLY A 233 12.82 18.22 -10.90
N CYS A 234 13.74 18.44 -9.94
CA CYS A 234 13.46 19.22 -8.74
C CYS A 234 13.74 20.69 -9.03
N ASP A 235 12.76 21.44 -9.58
CA ASP A 235 12.96 22.77 -10.12
C ASP A 235 13.40 23.83 -9.10
N LYS A 236 13.11 23.63 -7.81
CA LYS A 236 13.46 24.55 -6.73
C LYS A 236 14.75 24.16 -5.98
N TYR A 237 15.30 23.00 -6.26
CA TYR A 237 16.50 22.50 -5.56
C TYR A 237 17.77 23.09 -6.19
N GLU A 238 18.46 23.93 -5.44
CA GLU A 238 19.81 24.43 -5.81
C GLU A 238 20.87 23.58 -5.08
N ALA A 239 21.70 22.83 -5.85
CA ALA A 239 22.70 21.89 -5.33
C ALA A 239 23.94 22.59 -4.76
#